data_fe96dc09de83d13df158a694ff7fb192
#
_entry.id   fe96dc09de83d13df158a694ff7fb192
#
_cell.length_a   1.000
_cell.length_b   1.000
_cell.length_c   1.000
_cell.angle_alpha   90.00
_cell.angle_beta   90.00
_cell.angle_gamma   90.00
#
_symmetry.space_group_name_H-M   'P 1'
#
loop_
_entity.id
_entity.type
_entity.pdbx_description
1 polymer ?
#
loop_
_entity_poly.entity_id
_entity_poly.type
_entity_poly.pdbx_seq_one_letter_code
_entity_poly.pdbx_strand_id
1 'polypeptide(L)'
;MKTIKHILLLLCALLPLCLGAQEAVPTTTGTTDAQETAGLDMKSFIFGHIGDAYEWHITKIGGKEISIPLPCIVIDNGLHIFMSSRMEQHGYGLNADGKLINAVTGKRPVDLSITKNVLGLMIDSLLLVALILACAGWYRRHDVLKDKPAGVAALLEPVIMMINDDVVKDIIGPEYKRF
;
A
#
# COMPACT_ATOMS: atom_id res chain seq x y z
N MET A 1 14.45 -18.94 -14.96
CA MET A 1 14.82 -17.59 -15.39
C MET A 1 13.71 -16.87 -16.18
N LYS A 2 12.96 -17.53 -17.04
CA LYS A 2 11.85 -16.89 -17.81
C LYS A 2 10.70 -16.44 -16.91
N THR A 3 10.28 -17.22 -15.95
CA THR A 3 9.17 -16.91 -15.01
C THR A 3 9.42 -15.67 -14.15
N ILE A 4 10.65 -15.47 -13.65
CA ILE A 4 11.01 -14.31 -12.83
C ILE A 4 10.97 -13.02 -13.66
N LYS A 5 11.36 -13.06 -14.94
CA LYS A 5 11.26 -11.92 -15.84
C LYS A 5 9.81 -11.50 -16.09
N HIS A 6 8.90 -12.47 -16.21
CA HIS A 6 7.47 -12.17 -16.41
C HIS A 6 6.82 -11.61 -15.15
N ILE A 7 7.19 -12.11 -13.97
CA ILE A 7 6.72 -11.57 -12.69
C ILE A 7 7.23 -10.14 -12.48
N LEU A 8 8.50 -9.87 -12.79
CA LEU A 8 9.09 -8.53 -12.70
C LEU A 8 8.46 -7.55 -13.70
N LEU A 9 8.15 -8.01 -14.91
CA LEU A 9 7.50 -7.23 -15.95
C LEU A 9 6.05 -6.91 -15.59
N LEU A 10 5.35 -7.86 -14.98
CA LEU A 10 3.98 -7.71 -14.47
C LEU A 10 3.96 -6.76 -13.27
N LEU A 11 4.97 -6.81 -12.42
CA LEU A 11 5.14 -5.92 -11.27
C LEU A 11 5.47 -4.48 -11.72
N CYS A 12 6.35 -4.31 -12.73
CA CYS A 12 6.63 -3.00 -13.33
C CYS A 12 5.45 -2.42 -14.12
N ALA A 13 4.60 -3.26 -14.70
CA ALA A 13 3.39 -2.81 -15.39
C ALA A 13 2.30 -2.33 -14.42
N LEU A 14 2.33 -2.79 -13.17
CA LEU A 14 1.42 -2.34 -12.10
C LEU A 14 1.85 -1.00 -11.46
N LEU A 15 3.14 -0.66 -11.51
CA LEU A 15 3.65 0.61 -10.95
C LEU A 15 3.01 1.88 -11.58
N PRO A 16 2.82 1.99 -12.90
CA PRO A 16 2.24 3.22 -13.49
C PRO A 16 0.76 3.42 -13.18
N LEU A 17 0.03 2.40 -12.71
CA LEU A 17 -1.37 2.58 -12.30
C LEU A 17 -1.52 3.42 -11.02
N CYS A 18 -0.47 3.50 -10.19
CA CYS A 18 -0.47 4.33 -8.98
C CYS A 18 -0.02 5.78 -9.23
N LEU A 19 0.68 6.06 -10.35
CA LEU A 19 1.18 7.41 -10.68
C LEU A 19 0.25 8.22 -11.60
N GLY A 20 -0.83 7.66 -12.09
CA GLY A 20 -1.71 8.28 -13.08
C GLY A 20 -2.78 9.25 -12.55
N ALA A 21 -2.80 9.55 -11.26
CA ALA A 21 -3.77 10.47 -10.65
C ALA A 21 -3.17 11.86 -10.33
N GLN A 22 -2.39 12.41 -11.25
CA GLN A 22 -2.08 13.85 -11.23
C GLN A 22 -3.00 14.56 -12.21
N GLU A 23 -4.22 14.87 -11.76
CA GLU A 23 -5.02 15.88 -12.41
C GLU A 23 -4.39 17.25 -12.16
N ALA A 24 -4.14 17.95 -13.26
CA ALA A 24 -3.58 19.29 -13.30
C ALA A 24 -4.40 20.25 -12.41
N VAL A 25 -3.74 20.86 -11.43
CA VAL A 25 -4.26 21.99 -10.66
C VAL A 25 -4.30 23.19 -11.58
N PRO A 26 -5.47 23.80 -11.86
CA PRO A 26 -5.50 25.10 -12.48
C PRO A 26 -5.07 26.16 -11.45
N THR A 27 -3.94 26.76 -11.68
CA THR A 27 -3.49 27.98 -10.98
C THR A 27 -4.44 29.11 -11.32
N THR A 28 -5.23 29.54 -10.38
CA THR A 28 -5.96 30.80 -10.49
C THR A 28 -5.60 31.68 -9.31
N THR A 29 -4.88 32.73 -9.63
CA THR A 29 -4.55 33.87 -8.79
C THR A 29 -5.78 34.76 -8.63
N GLY A 30 -6.14 35.08 -7.39
CA GLY A 30 -6.69 36.42 -7.06
C GLY A 30 -8.19 36.56 -6.92
N THR A 31 -8.53 37.09 -5.78
CA THR A 31 -9.65 38.02 -5.40
C THR A 31 -10.95 37.38 -4.94
N THR A 32 -11.19 37.67 -3.66
CA THR A 32 -12.43 37.85 -2.89
C THR A 32 -13.69 37.94 -3.74
N ASP A 33 -14.63 37.01 -3.56
CA ASP A 33 -16.04 37.29 -3.29
C ASP A 33 -16.79 35.97 -2.99
N ALA A 34 -17.68 36.05 -2.01
CA ALA A 34 -18.49 34.95 -1.53
C ALA A 34 -19.45 34.42 -2.61
N GLN A 35 -19.25 33.18 -3.03
CA GLN A 35 -20.30 32.41 -3.67
C GLN A 35 -20.09 30.94 -3.28
N GLU A 36 -21.08 30.41 -2.56
CA GLU A 36 -21.23 28.96 -2.31
C GLU A 36 -21.38 28.23 -3.64
N THR A 37 -20.27 27.87 -4.22
CA THR A 37 -20.20 26.84 -5.29
C THR A 37 -19.59 25.62 -4.67
N ALA A 38 -20.24 24.48 -4.88
CA ALA A 38 -19.88 23.14 -4.45
C ALA A 38 -18.36 22.88 -4.47
N GLY A 39 -17.65 23.46 -3.49
CA GLY A 39 -16.26 23.22 -3.26
C GLY A 39 -16.13 21.74 -2.88
N LEU A 40 -15.49 20.95 -3.71
CA LEU A 40 -14.96 19.66 -3.31
C LEU A 40 -14.33 19.89 -1.94
N ASP A 41 -14.94 19.35 -0.88
CA ASP A 41 -14.37 19.44 0.45
C ASP A 41 -13.03 18.71 0.40
N MET A 42 -11.97 19.49 0.13
CA MET A 42 -10.59 19.01 -0.03
C MET A 42 -10.16 18.18 1.18
N LYS A 43 -10.72 18.53 2.34
CA LYS A 43 -10.46 17.80 3.58
C LYS A 43 -11.08 16.42 3.53
N SER A 44 -12.36 16.29 3.19
CA SER A 44 -13.03 14.99 3.08
C SER A 44 -12.44 14.14 1.95
N PHE A 45 -12.04 14.77 0.84
CA PHE A 45 -11.36 14.09 -0.26
C PHE A 45 -10.02 13.50 0.18
N ILE A 46 -9.15 14.32 0.82
CA ILE A 46 -7.84 13.84 1.30
C ILE A 46 -8.03 12.76 2.35
N PHE A 47 -8.86 12.98 3.37
CA PHE A 47 -9.08 11.98 4.42
C PHE A 47 -9.73 10.70 3.90
N GLY A 48 -10.58 10.78 2.90
CA GLY A 48 -11.14 9.60 2.22
C GLY A 48 -10.07 8.79 1.49
N HIS A 49 -9.05 9.44 0.93
CA HIS A 49 -7.96 8.76 0.23
C HIS A 49 -6.89 8.18 1.14
N ILE A 50 -6.49 8.89 2.21
CA ILE A 50 -5.47 8.42 3.15
C ILE A 50 -6.07 7.60 4.30
N GLY A 51 -7.36 7.78 4.58
CA GLY A 51 -8.08 7.03 5.62
C GLY A 51 -8.09 5.53 5.33
N ASP A 52 -8.15 4.75 6.40
CA ASP A 52 -8.30 3.32 6.30
C ASP A 52 -9.75 2.96 5.93
N ALA A 53 -9.93 1.90 5.15
CA ALA A 53 -11.24 1.47 4.66
C ALA A 53 -11.32 -0.05 4.50
N TYR A 54 -12.54 -0.59 4.56
CA TYR A 54 -12.81 -2.01 4.31
C TYR A 54 -13.00 -2.33 2.82
N GLU A 55 -12.81 -1.35 1.96
CA GLU A 55 -12.84 -1.48 0.50
C GLU A 55 -11.64 -0.77 -0.11
N TRP A 56 -11.08 -1.35 -1.15
CA TRP A 56 -10.05 -0.68 -1.93
C TRP A 56 -10.68 -0.04 -3.17
N HIS A 57 -10.86 1.25 -3.09
CA HIS A 57 -11.33 2.03 -4.23
C HIS A 57 -10.21 2.13 -5.28
N ILE A 58 -10.48 1.65 -6.51
CA ILE A 58 -9.50 1.67 -7.60
C ILE A 58 -9.72 2.90 -8.48
N THR A 59 -10.94 3.08 -8.99
CA THR A 59 -11.23 4.16 -9.94
C THR A 59 -12.74 4.36 -10.11
N LYS A 60 -13.09 5.49 -10.74
CA LYS A 60 -14.45 5.78 -11.19
C LYS A 60 -14.47 5.75 -12.73
N ILE A 61 -15.21 4.83 -13.34
CA ILE A 61 -15.40 4.74 -14.78
C ILE A 61 -16.86 4.96 -15.10
N GLY A 62 -17.16 5.98 -15.91
CA GLY A 62 -18.52 6.30 -16.33
C GLY A 62 -19.50 6.59 -15.19
N GLY A 63 -19.03 7.19 -14.09
CA GLY A 63 -19.84 7.47 -12.91
C GLY A 63 -20.05 6.27 -11.97
N LYS A 64 -19.52 5.10 -12.30
CA LYS A 64 -19.58 3.90 -11.48
C LYS A 64 -18.26 3.72 -10.74
N GLU A 65 -18.33 3.60 -9.43
CA GLU A 65 -17.16 3.32 -8.59
C GLU A 65 -16.80 1.84 -8.71
N ILE A 66 -15.51 1.58 -8.95
CA ILE A 66 -14.95 0.24 -8.96
C ILE A 66 -14.12 0.12 -7.67
N SER A 67 -14.63 -0.68 -6.73
CA SER A 67 -13.95 -1.01 -5.48
C SER A 67 -13.78 -2.52 -5.35
N ILE A 68 -12.70 -2.93 -4.72
CA ILE A 68 -12.47 -4.32 -4.33
C ILE A 68 -12.90 -4.46 -2.87
N PRO A 69 -13.92 -5.28 -2.57
CA PRO A 69 -14.32 -5.57 -1.20
C PRO A 69 -13.22 -6.39 -0.51
N LEU A 70 -12.89 -6.04 0.73
CA LEU A 70 -11.86 -6.70 1.51
C LEU A 70 -12.47 -7.66 2.53
N PRO A 71 -11.75 -8.72 2.95
CA PRO A 71 -12.24 -9.66 3.94
C PRO A 71 -12.27 -9.03 5.33
N CYS A 72 -13.44 -9.08 5.96
CA CYS A 72 -13.68 -8.68 7.33
C CYS A 72 -13.61 -9.90 8.24
N ILE A 73 -12.82 -9.82 9.29
CA ILE A 73 -12.64 -10.84 10.31
C ILE A 73 -12.99 -10.20 11.65
N VAL A 74 -14.10 -10.63 12.22
CA VAL A 74 -14.68 -9.99 13.40
C VAL A 74 -14.91 -11.04 14.49
N ILE A 75 -14.54 -10.70 15.73
CA ILE A 75 -14.82 -11.52 16.90
C ILE A 75 -15.90 -10.81 17.73
N ASP A 76 -17.11 -11.32 17.68
CA ASP A 76 -18.28 -10.85 18.43
C ASP A 76 -19.14 -12.07 18.79
N ASN A 77 -19.05 -12.55 20.04
CA ASN A 77 -19.66 -13.82 20.49
C ASN A 77 -19.33 -15.05 19.64
N GLY A 78 -18.28 -14.99 18.83
CA GLY A 78 -17.82 -15.98 17.88
C GLY A 78 -16.98 -15.35 16.80
N LEU A 79 -16.36 -16.17 15.95
CA LEU A 79 -15.58 -15.71 14.81
C LEU A 79 -16.51 -15.58 13.60
N HIS A 80 -16.57 -14.37 13.05
CA HIS A 80 -17.33 -14.06 11.83
C HIS A 80 -16.36 -13.64 10.73
N ILE A 81 -16.43 -14.30 9.57
CA ILE A 81 -15.60 -13.99 8.40
C ILE A 81 -16.54 -13.74 7.22
N PHE A 82 -16.46 -12.54 6.65
CA PHE A 82 -17.28 -12.14 5.49
C PHE A 82 -16.57 -11.09 4.67
N MET A 83 -17.03 -10.83 3.46
CA MET A 83 -16.54 -9.74 2.62
C MET A 83 -17.22 -8.43 3.00
N SER A 84 -16.53 -7.30 2.90
CA SER A 84 -17.08 -5.98 3.24
C SER A 84 -18.38 -5.66 2.50
N SER A 85 -18.54 -6.13 1.27
CA SER A 85 -19.77 -5.99 0.48
C SER A 85 -21.01 -6.69 1.10
N ARG A 86 -20.81 -7.58 2.06
CA ARG A 86 -21.87 -8.30 2.77
C ARG A 86 -21.97 -7.95 4.25
N MET A 87 -21.33 -6.87 4.65
CA MET A 87 -21.26 -6.43 6.05
C MET A 87 -22.64 -6.28 6.68
N GLU A 88 -23.57 -5.62 5.99
CA GLU A 88 -24.95 -5.41 6.46
C GLU A 88 -25.74 -6.72 6.62
N GLN A 89 -25.51 -7.68 5.72
CA GLN A 89 -26.17 -9.00 5.78
C GLN A 89 -25.77 -9.79 7.04
N HIS A 90 -24.57 -9.51 7.57
CA HIS A 90 -24.07 -10.12 8.80
C HIS A 90 -24.38 -9.30 10.07
N GLY A 91 -25.17 -8.23 9.95
CA GLY A 91 -25.57 -7.38 11.07
C GLY A 91 -24.49 -6.42 11.56
N TYR A 92 -23.53 -6.10 10.71
CA TYR A 92 -22.48 -5.12 10.98
C TYR A 92 -22.64 -3.88 10.08
N GLY A 93 -22.12 -2.76 10.55
CA GLY A 93 -22.11 -1.51 9.81
C GLY A 93 -20.88 -0.68 10.16
N LEU A 94 -20.75 0.48 9.55
CA LEU A 94 -19.70 1.44 9.85
C LEU A 94 -20.27 2.61 10.65
N ASN A 95 -19.54 3.06 11.66
CA ASN A 95 -19.88 4.29 12.38
C ASN A 95 -19.44 5.52 11.60
N ALA A 96 -19.69 6.72 12.15
CA ALA A 96 -19.30 8.00 11.55
C ALA A 96 -17.77 8.12 11.32
N ASP A 97 -16.96 7.39 12.08
CA ASP A 97 -15.50 7.36 11.93
C ASP A 97 -15.03 6.28 10.97
N GLY A 98 -15.94 5.61 10.24
CA GLY A 98 -15.60 4.53 9.33
C GLY A 98 -15.15 3.23 10.01
N LYS A 99 -15.44 3.05 11.30
CA LYS A 99 -15.08 1.84 12.06
C LYS A 99 -16.24 0.86 12.15
N LEU A 100 -15.91 -0.42 12.09
CA LEU A 100 -16.91 -1.49 12.14
C LEU A 100 -17.59 -1.55 13.51
N ILE A 101 -18.91 -1.59 13.50
CA ILE A 101 -19.78 -1.74 14.67
C ILE A 101 -20.82 -2.82 14.41
N ASN A 102 -21.29 -3.45 15.47
CA ASN A 102 -22.45 -4.31 15.42
C ASN A 102 -23.71 -3.42 15.31
N ALA A 103 -24.49 -3.59 14.24
CA ALA A 103 -25.66 -2.75 13.94
C ALA A 103 -26.78 -2.89 14.97
N VAL A 104 -26.87 -4.02 15.68
CA VAL A 104 -27.90 -4.29 16.68
C VAL A 104 -27.52 -3.72 18.05
N THR A 105 -26.26 -3.95 18.48
CA THR A 105 -25.81 -3.58 19.83
C THR A 105 -25.14 -2.19 19.88
N GLY A 106 -24.77 -1.63 18.73
CA GLY A 106 -23.99 -0.39 18.63
C GLY A 106 -22.55 -0.50 19.17
N LYS A 107 -22.13 -1.69 19.62
CA LYS A 107 -20.81 -1.91 20.20
C LYS A 107 -19.78 -2.20 19.12
N ARG A 108 -18.52 -1.82 19.40
CA ARG A 108 -17.38 -2.21 18.56
C ARG A 108 -16.91 -3.61 18.94
N PRO A 109 -16.95 -4.58 18.01
CA PRO A 109 -16.36 -5.89 18.23
C PRO A 109 -14.84 -5.81 18.12
N VAL A 110 -14.16 -6.92 18.42
CA VAL A 110 -12.73 -7.06 18.11
C VAL A 110 -12.60 -7.26 16.61
N ASP A 111 -11.97 -6.30 15.95
CA ASP A 111 -11.84 -6.21 14.51
C ASP A 111 -10.41 -6.57 14.10
N LEU A 112 -10.28 -7.67 13.38
CA LEU A 112 -9.04 -8.19 12.78
C LEU A 112 -9.11 -8.15 11.25
N SER A 113 -10.00 -7.34 10.69
CA SER A 113 -10.24 -7.27 9.26
C SER A 113 -9.00 -6.80 8.49
N ILE A 114 -8.85 -7.32 7.29
CA ILE A 114 -7.84 -6.84 6.34
C ILE A 114 -8.40 -5.58 5.69
N THR A 115 -8.01 -4.44 6.23
CA THR A 115 -8.35 -3.14 5.68
C THR A 115 -7.42 -2.75 4.52
N LYS A 116 -7.75 -1.68 3.83
CA LYS A 116 -6.95 -1.14 2.72
C LYS A 116 -5.48 -0.93 3.10
N ASN A 117 -5.23 -0.32 4.26
CA ASN A 117 -3.88 -0.04 4.73
C ASN A 117 -3.13 -1.31 5.12
N VAL A 118 -3.81 -2.26 5.77
CA VAL A 118 -3.23 -3.58 6.11
C VAL A 118 -2.85 -4.33 4.84
N LEU A 119 -3.75 -4.36 3.84
CA LEU A 119 -3.46 -4.99 2.55
C LEU A 119 -2.28 -4.32 1.84
N GLY A 120 -2.22 -2.99 1.84
CA GLY A 120 -1.09 -2.23 1.30
C GLY A 120 0.22 -2.64 1.96
N LEU A 121 0.29 -2.64 3.29
CA LEU A 121 1.46 -3.07 4.04
C LEU A 121 1.87 -4.53 3.74
N MET A 122 0.90 -5.43 3.58
CA MET A 122 1.18 -6.82 3.20
C MET A 122 1.80 -6.92 1.81
N ILE A 123 1.27 -6.17 0.84
CA ILE A 123 1.80 -6.12 -0.53
C ILE A 123 3.21 -5.53 -0.53
N ASP A 124 3.42 -4.40 0.15
CA ASP A 124 4.72 -3.75 0.24
C ASP A 124 5.77 -4.66 0.89
N SER A 125 5.40 -5.32 1.98
CA SER A 125 6.27 -6.27 2.68
C SER A 125 6.64 -7.46 1.79
N LEU A 126 5.66 -8.03 1.09
CA LEU A 126 5.88 -9.15 0.17
C LEU A 126 6.79 -8.73 -0.99
N LEU A 127 6.56 -7.53 -1.54
CA LEU A 127 7.38 -6.96 -2.61
C LEU A 127 8.82 -6.74 -2.15
N LEU A 128 9.00 -6.16 -0.97
CA LEU A 128 10.32 -5.94 -0.39
C LEU A 128 11.07 -7.27 -0.20
N VAL A 129 10.42 -8.27 0.40
CA VAL A 129 11.02 -9.61 0.58
C VAL A 129 11.37 -10.22 -0.78
N ALA A 130 10.49 -10.13 -1.76
CA ALA A 130 10.74 -10.66 -3.10
C ALA A 130 11.95 -9.98 -3.78
N LEU A 131 12.08 -8.66 -3.64
CA LEU A 131 13.22 -7.89 -4.16
C LEU A 131 14.53 -8.30 -3.49
N ILE A 132 14.53 -8.40 -2.16
CA ILE A 132 15.73 -8.84 -1.40
C ILE A 132 16.12 -10.26 -1.75
N LEU A 133 15.16 -11.19 -1.83
CA LEU A 133 15.44 -12.58 -2.22
C LEU A 133 15.94 -12.69 -3.66
N ALA A 134 15.41 -11.90 -4.58
CA ALA A 134 15.89 -11.83 -5.96
C ALA A 134 17.33 -11.31 -6.03
N CYS A 135 17.64 -10.28 -5.25
CA CYS A 135 19.00 -9.73 -5.12
C CYS A 135 19.96 -10.78 -4.52
N ALA A 136 19.62 -11.37 -3.38
CA ALA A 136 20.40 -12.42 -2.74
C ALA A 136 20.60 -13.63 -3.66
N GLY A 137 19.56 -13.99 -4.42
CA GLY A 137 19.64 -15.07 -5.41
C GLY A 137 20.63 -14.79 -6.53
N TRP A 138 20.78 -13.55 -6.94
CA TRP A 138 21.78 -13.14 -7.92
C TRP A 138 23.18 -13.29 -7.33
N TYR A 139 23.46 -12.71 -6.15
CA TYR A 139 24.77 -12.79 -5.49
C TYR A 139 25.21 -14.21 -5.12
N ARG A 140 24.29 -15.11 -4.85
CA ARG A 140 24.61 -16.54 -4.60
C ARG A 140 25.05 -17.29 -5.84
N ARG A 141 24.76 -16.81 -7.05
CA ARG A 141 25.01 -17.50 -8.32
C ARG A 141 26.15 -16.90 -9.12
N HIS A 142 26.65 -15.72 -8.72
CA HIS A 142 27.67 -14.97 -9.45
C HIS A 142 28.83 -14.65 -8.54
N ASP A 143 30.02 -14.57 -9.14
CA ASP A 143 31.23 -14.16 -8.43
C ASP A 143 31.27 -12.63 -8.35
N VAL A 144 31.13 -12.10 -7.13
CA VAL A 144 31.06 -10.64 -6.86
C VAL A 144 32.30 -9.89 -7.33
N LEU A 145 33.46 -10.58 -7.43
CA LEU A 145 34.71 -9.97 -7.86
C LEU A 145 34.85 -9.91 -9.39
N LYS A 146 34.11 -10.73 -10.13
CA LYS A 146 34.24 -10.85 -11.59
C LYS A 146 33.00 -10.39 -12.34
N ASP A 147 31.83 -10.62 -11.77
CA ASP A 147 30.56 -10.38 -12.43
C ASP A 147 29.97 -9.03 -12.00
N LYS A 148 29.54 -8.22 -12.98
CA LYS A 148 28.86 -6.96 -12.69
C LYS A 148 27.42 -7.25 -12.28
N PRO A 149 26.89 -6.59 -11.24
CA PRO A 149 25.49 -6.70 -10.86
C PRO A 149 24.55 -6.42 -12.03
N ALA A 150 23.50 -7.22 -12.16
CA ALA A 150 22.52 -7.10 -13.23
C ALA A 150 21.08 -7.21 -12.71
N GLY A 151 20.13 -6.56 -13.41
CA GLY A 151 18.72 -6.62 -13.07
C GLY A 151 18.42 -6.00 -11.71
N VAL A 152 17.73 -6.74 -10.83
CA VAL A 152 17.35 -6.26 -9.49
C VAL A 152 18.57 -5.99 -8.60
N ALA A 153 19.62 -6.78 -8.73
CA ALA A 153 20.86 -6.56 -7.98
C ALA A 153 21.49 -5.21 -8.32
N ALA A 154 21.57 -4.85 -9.61
CA ALA A 154 22.10 -3.56 -10.04
C ALA A 154 21.23 -2.37 -9.57
N LEU A 155 19.91 -2.58 -9.43
CA LEU A 155 19.02 -1.54 -8.92
C LEU A 155 19.20 -1.31 -7.42
N LEU A 156 19.37 -2.39 -6.64
CA LEU A 156 19.47 -2.32 -5.18
C LEU A 156 20.91 -2.01 -4.69
N GLU A 157 21.93 -2.33 -5.49
CA GLU A 157 23.32 -2.14 -5.09
C GLU A 157 23.65 -0.72 -4.62
N PRO A 158 23.27 0.36 -5.33
CA PRO A 158 23.56 1.72 -4.87
C PRO A 158 22.92 2.02 -3.51
N VAL A 159 21.71 1.52 -3.26
CA VAL A 159 21.00 1.71 -1.98
C VAL A 159 21.70 0.93 -0.87
N ILE A 160 22.07 -0.32 -1.13
CA ILE A 160 22.78 -1.16 -0.15
C ILE A 160 24.14 -0.56 0.18
N MET A 161 24.89 -0.08 -0.83
CA MET A 161 26.19 0.56 -0.62
C MET A 161 26.07 1.86 0.16
N MET A 162 25.09 2.71 -0.17
CA MET A 162 24.81 3.93 0.58
C MET A 162 24.52 3.62 2.06
N ILE A 163 23.64 2.66 2.35
CA ILE A 163 23.35 2.27 3.73
C ILE A 163 24.59 1.72 4.43
N ASN A 164 25.34 0.87 3.75
CA ASN A 164 26.57 0.30 4.33
C ASN A 164 27.64 1.36 4.61
N ASP A 165 27.83 2.29 3.68
CA ASP A 165 28.93 3.27 3.77
C ASP A 165 28.56 4.46 4.67
N ASP A 166 27.34 4.98 4.53
CA ASP A 166 26.94 6.22 5.21
C ASP A 166 26.27 5.95 6.58
N VAL A 167 25.73 4.74 6.79
CA VAL A 167 25.04 4.43 8.04
C VAL A 167 25.78 3.39 8.85
N VAL A 168 26.04 2.21 8.28
CA VAL A 168 26.60 1.08 9.05
C VAL A 168 28.04 1.36 9.49
N LYS A 169 28.87 1.83 8.58
CA LYS A 169 30.28 2.12 8.89
C LYS A 169 30.44 3.28 9.89
N ASP A 170 29.61 4.31 9.74
CA ASP A 170 29.68 5.48 10.63
C ASP A 170 29.16 5.17 12.03
N ILE A 171 28.11 4.34 12.15
CA ILE A 171 27.49 4.03 13.45
C ILE A 171 28.27 2.93 14.19
N ILE A 172 28.64 1.86 13.49
CA ILE A 172 29.30 0.69 14.12
C ILE A 172 30.82 0.89 14.22
N GLY A 173 31.39 1.73 13.34
CA GLY A 173 32.83 1.98 13.29
C GLY A 173 33.61 0.83 12.66
N PRO A 174 34.92 0.66 12.97
CA PRO A 174 35.82 -0.27 12.28
C PRO A 174 35.42 -1.75 12.40
N GLU A 175 34.59 -2.08 13.39
CA GLU A 175 34.13 -3.46 13.63
C GLU A 175 32.91 -3.88 12.80
N TYR A 176 32.39 -3.02 11.92
CA TYR A 176 31.18 -3.30 11.11
C TYR A 176 31.25 -4.60 10.30
N LYS A 177 32.46 -5.06 9.95
CA LYS A 177 32.67 -6.29 9.18
C LYS A 177 32.44 -7.59 10.00
N ARG A 178 32.23 -7.49 11.30
CA ARG A 178 31.99 -8.66 12.18
C ARG A 178 30.53 -9.07 12.23
N PHE A 179 29.65 -8.19 11.78
CA PHE A 179 28.18 -8.38 11.70
C PHE A 179 27.74 -8.49 10.25
#